data_cd47692dd4e92dc6763bb52e4bbc4cab
#
_entry.id   cd47692dd4e92dc6763bb52e4bbc4cab
#
_cell.length_a   1.000
_cell.length_b   1.000
_cell.length_c   1.000
_cell.angle_alpha   90.00
_cell.angle_beta   90.00
_cell.angle_gamma   90.00
#
_symmetry.space_group_name_H-M   'P 1'
#
loop_
_entity.id
_entity.type
_entity.pdbx_description
1 polymer ?
#
loop_
_entity_poly.entity_id
_entity_poly.type
_entity_poly.pdbx_seq_one_letter_code
_entity_poly.pdbx_strand_id
1 'polypeptide(L)'
;MFNRTDIVDAQLPGVVVSDIVPLPSNGLRADFAIDSDIKALKNAEQYKNYVVLLIPNYSTRNNKNEVVLYYNVGIVAKIILNMTSPNGTRRVKFQTIVRCKINSIDNTSGSCLVDFVTLPSTSSDTMKNDATYDLIKKFLTENNIDSVLKKDGININNTELSYDEISDILVHNLDLNRDTKLRYLLEDNVTTRLTYLLEDLYKEQMFKELEIKIDNEVKRSINESQKEYYLREKMKAIQEELGEKAKRETEIDEIRKKIKEAGMPKSIEEKAMTELNRYVSMPGSSPESGVIRKYLDFMIDLPWSKQSVDSEDINLAKAELDREHYGLDMVKERILEYLAVKIMSHKNPQTILCLVGPPGVGKTSLAKSIAKALNKSFVKQALGGVKDESEIRGHRRTYLGALPGRILQGMVKAGTNNPVFLLDEIDKMSSDYKGDPTSAMLEVLDSEQNKYFSDHYLEEPYDLSNVFFIATANYLDNIPAPLRDRLEIVEVSSYTEYEKFEIAKRHLLKKQLLNNGLDEAYF
;
A
#
# COMPACT_ATOMS: atom_id res chain seq x y z
N MET A 1 50.99 -17.57 -24.38
CA MET A 1 49.65 -17.76 -24.93
C MET A 1 49.37 -19.25 -24.98
N PHE A 2 48.29 -19.73 -24.43
CA PHE A 2 47.89 -21.13 -24.54
C PHE A 2 47.18 -21.29 -25.88
N ASN A 3 47.66 -22.21 -26.74
CA ASN A 3 47.02 -22.45 -28.04
C ASN A 3 45.69 -23.12 -27.85
N ARG A 4 44.59 -22.50 -28.32
CA ARG A 4 43.21 -23.07 -28.36
C ARG A 4 43.15 -24.39 -29.13
N THR A 5 44.15 -24.66 -29.98
CA THR A 5 44.24 -25.84 -30.84
C THR A 5 44.73 -27.11 -30.15
N ASP A 6 45.22 -27.04 -28.90
CA ASP A 6 45.76 -28.20 -28.18
C ASP A 6 44.73 -28.98 -27.36
N ILE A 7 43.49 -28.53 -27.34
CA ILE A 7 42.37 -29.19 -26.62
C ILE A 7 41.58 -29.98 -27.66
N VAL A 8 41.98 -31.22 -27.86
CA VAL A 8 41.26 -32.23 -28.67
C VAL A 8 40.13 -32.78 -27.77
N ASP A 9 38.97 -33.02 -28.37
CA ASP A 9 37.78 -33.60 -27.73
C ASP A 9 38.15 -34.71 -26.76
N ALA A 10 38.06 -34.45 -25.46
CA ALA A 10 38.42 -35.38 -24.41
C ALA A 10 37.51 -35.17 -23.21
N GLN A 11 37.32 -36.21 -22.45
CA GLN A 11 36.66 -36.10 -21.15
C GLN A 11 37.58 -35.39 -20.17
N LEU A 12 37.09 -34.37 -19.52
CA LEU A 12 37.78 -33.62 -18.47
C LEU A 12 37.04 -33.62 -17.16
N PRO A 13 37.72 -33.52 -16.01
CA PRO A 13 37.06 -33.33 -14.73
C PRO A 13 36.20 -32.06 -14.72
N GLY A 14 34.94 -32.18 -14.26
CA GLY A 14 34.02 -31.06 -14.11
C GLY A 14 34.05 -30.49 -12.68
N VAL A 15 34.09 -29.18 -12.57
CA VAL A 15 34.09 -28.45 -11.30
C VAL A 15 33.02 -27.39 -11.34
N VAL A 16 32.20 -27.31 -10.27
CA VAL A 16 31.04 -26.39 -10.24
C VAL A 16 31.44 -25.01 -9.73
N VAL A 17 31.11 -23.97 -10.49
CA VAL A 17 31.33 -22.56 -10.10
C VAL A 17 29.98 -21.86 -9.97
N SER A 18 29.59 -21.53 -8.73
CA SER A 18 28.28 -20.98 -8.41
C SER A 18 28.24 -19.47 -8.36
N ASP A 19 29.30 -18.85 -7.83
CA ASP A 19 29.28 -17.42 -7.48
C ASP A 19 29.71 -16.48 -8.60
N ILE A 20 30.49 -17.01 -9.55
CA ILE A 20 31.09 -16.22 -10.64
C ILE A 20 30.77 -16.90 -11.97
N VAL A 21 30.42 -16.12 -12.98
CA VAL A 21 30.28 -16.59 -14.35
C VAL A 21 31.64 -16.54 -15.02
N PRO A 22 32.27 -17.69 -15.31
CA PRO A 22 33.56 -17.72 -16.00
C PRO A 22 33.38 -17.30 -17.46
N LEU A 23 34.31 -16.48 -17.97
CA LEU A 23 34.40 -16.12 -19.38
C LEU A 23 35.77 -16.49 -19.91
N PRO A 24 35.95 -16.84 -21.20
CA PRO A 24 37.24 -17.18 -21.79
C PRO A 24 38.30 -16.07 -21.61
N SER A 25 39.54 -16.47 -21.72
CA SER A 25 40.73 -15.57 -21.71
C SER A 25 40.95 -14.77 -20.41
N ASN A 26 40.32 -15.17 -19.30
CA ASN A 26 40.40 -14.48 -18.02
C ASN A 26 40.99 -15.34 -16.90
N GLY A 27 41.51 -14.69 -15.87
CA GLY A 27 41.94 -15.33 -14.64
C GLY A 27 40.80 -15.39 -13.63
N LEU A 28 40.44 -16.58 -13.13
CA LEU A 28 39.38 -16.80 -12.17
C LEU A 28 39.93 -17.35 -10.85
N ARG A 29 39.44 -16.87 -9.71
CA ARG A 29 39.73 -17.47 -8.40
C ARG A 29 38.42 -17.93 -7.78
N ALA A 30 38.42 -19.18 -7.26
CA ALA A 30 37.26 -19.73 -6.57
C ALA A 30 37.69 -20.63 -5.42
N ASP A 31 36.88 -20.71 -4.40
CA ASP A 31 37.05 -21.57 -3.23
C ASP A 31 36.08 -22.74 -3.29
N PHE A 32 36.57 -23.97 -3.04
CA PHE A 32 35.78 -25.20 -3.14
C PHE A 32 35.78 -25.92 -1.82
N ALA A 33 34.59 -26.27 -1.34
CA ALA A 33 34.35 -26.98 -0.09
C ALA A 33 33.66 -28.33 -0.30
N ILE A 34 33.09 -28.57 -1.48
CA ILE A 34 32.32 -29.77 -1.80
C ILE A 34 33.28 -30.91 -2.17
N ASP A 35 33.09 -32.10 -1.57
CA ASP A 35 33.98 -33.25 -1.76
C ASP A 35 34.09 -33.71 -3.21
N SER A 36 33.03 -33.66 -4.01
CA SER A 36 33.04 -33.99 -5.44
C SER A 36 33.98 -33.07 -6.24
N ASP A 37 33.89 -31.76 -5.98
CA ASP A 37 34.75 -30.77 -6.64
C ASP A 37 36.21 -30.91 -6.21
N ILE A 38 36.47 -31.19 -4.93
CA ILE A 38 37.79 -31.44 -4.39
C ILE A 38 38.41 -32.68 -5.04
N LYS A 39 37.63 -33.74 -5.25
CA LYS A 39 38.08 -34.94 -5.96
C LYS A 39 38.35 -34.65 -7.43
N ALA A 40 37.49 -33.92 -8.11
CA ALA A 40 37.65 -33.52 -9.50
C ALA A 40 38.93 -32.66 -9.67
N LEU A 41 39.23 -31.74 -8.77
CA LEU A 41 40.44 -30.92 -8.75
C LEU A 41 41.71 -31.76 -8.52
N LYS A 42 41.65 -32.84 -7.74
CA LYS A 42 42.77 -33.80 -7.59
C LYS A 42 42.99 -34.62 -8.86
N ASN A 43 41.91 -35.08 -9.46
CA ASN A 43 41.98 -35.86 -10.70
C ASN A 43 42.46 -35.03 -11.88
N ALA A 44 42.33 -33.73 -11.87
CA ALA A 44 42.79 -32.82 -12.92
C ALA A 44 44.30 -32.95 -13.20
N GLU A 45 45.11 -33.39 -12.24
CA GLU A 45 46.56 -33.66 -12.45
C GLU A 45 46.79 -34.68 -13.55
N GLN A 46 45.90 -35.72 -13.68
CA GLN A 46 45.99 -36.75 -14.74
C GLN A 46 45.63 -36.17 -16.12
N TYR A 47 44.92 -35.04 -16.15
CA TYR A 47 44.50 -34.34 -17.37
C TYR A 47 45.27 -33.06 -17.60
N LYS A 48 46.57 -33.01 -17.27
CA LYS A 48 47.46 -31.86 -17.42
C LYS A 48 46.95 -30.57 -16.77
N ASN A 49 46.19 -30.72 -15.68
CA ASN A 49 45.51 -29.64 -14.92
C ASN A 49 44.41 -28.92 -15.71
N TYR A 50 43.80 -29.54 -16.72
CA TYR A 50 42.63 -29.03 -17.40
C TYR A 50 41.36 -29.52 -16.72
N VAL A 51 40.35 -28.64 -16.64
CA VAL A 51 39.01 -28.91 -16.08
C VAL A 51 37.96 -28.21 -16.91
N VAL A 52 36.70 -28.68 -16.80
CA VAL A 52 35.54 -27.96 -17.30
C VAL A 52 34.84 -27.29 -16.13
N LEU A 53 34.69 -25.98 -16.21
CA LEU A 53 33.90 -25.21 -15.25
C LEU A 53 32.43 -25.29 -15.61
N LEU A 54 31.63 -25.86 -14.70
CA LEU A 54 30.20 -26.06 -14.82
C LEU A 54 29.44 -24.94 -14.11
N ILE A 55 28.39 -24.42 -14.73
CA ILE A 55 27.60 -23.31 -14.20
C ILE A 55 26.22 -23.83 -13.88
N PRO A 56 25.79 -23.78 -12.60
CA PRO A 56 24.47 -24.28 -12.21
C PRO A 56 23.34 -23.39 -12.75
N ASN A 57 22.31 -24.04 -13.25
CA ASN A 57 21.08 -23.40 -13.71
C ASN A 57 20.02 -23.42 -12.61
N TYR A 58 19.83 -22.30 -11.92
CA TYR A 58 18.89 -22.18 -10.80
C TYR A 58 17.43 -21.98 -11.22
N SER A 59 17.13 -21.87 -12.51
CA SER A 59 15.74 -21.66 -13.00
C SER A 59 14.86 -22.90 -12.91
N THR A 60 15.42 -24.07 -12.63
CA THR A 60 14.72 -25.36 -12.53
C THR A 60 14.75 -25.90 -11.10
N ARG A 61 14.18 -25.16 -10.13
CA ARG A 61 13.92 -25.69 -8.79
C ARG A 61 12.66 -26.55 -8.80
N ASN A 62 12.80 -27.88 -8.86
CA ASN A 62 11.76 -28.79 -8.46
C ASN A 62 11.98 -29.21 -7.00
N ASN A 63 10.95 -28.95 -6.16
CA ASN A 63 10.90 -29.42 -4.78
C ASN A 63 10.99 -30.95 -4.73
N LYS A 64 12.09 -31.47 -4.22
CA LYS A 64 12.26 -32.83 -3.68
C LYS A 64 13.32 -33.77 -4.27
N ASN A 65 14.21 -33.37 -5.09
CA ASN A 65 15.52 -34.01 -5.24
C ASN A 65 16.40 -33.01 -5.98
N GLU A 66 17.49 -32.58 -5.38
CA GLU A 66 18.45 -31.65 -5.99
C GLU A 66 19.18 -32.31 -7.15
N VAL A 67 18.52 -32.42 -8.29
CA VAL A 67 19.23 -32.61 -9.56
C VAL A 67 19.71 -31.21 -9.95
N VAL A 68 20.96 -30.90 -9.67
CA VAL A 68 21.62 -29.67 -10.11
C VAL A 68 21.68 -29.74 -11.63
N LEU A 69 20.81 -29.02 -12.31
CA LEU A 69 20.89 -28.84 -13.76
C LEU A 69 21.94 -27.76 -14.03
N TYR A 70 22.82 -28.04 -14.98
CA TYR A 70 23.84 -27.10 -15.46
C TYR A 70 23.41 -26.51 -16.80
N TYR A 71 23.95 -25.35 -17.11
CA TYR A 71 23.86 -24.84 -18.48
C TYR A 71 24.60 -25.79 -19.43
N ASN A 72 24.15 -25.90 -20.66
CA ASN A 72 24.78 -26.75 -21.69
C ASN A 72 26.07 -26.18 -22.25
N VAL A 73 26.49 -24.99 -21.78
CA VAL A 73 27.74 -24.34 -22.11
C VAL A 73 28.56 -24.24 -20.83
N GLY A 74 29.79 -24.72 -20.89
CA GLY A 74 30.79 -24.62 -19.85
C GLY A 74 32.08 -23.93 -20.40
N ILE A 75 33.06 -23.82 -19.54
CA ILE A 75 34.37 -23.24 -19.91
C ILE A 75 35.47 -24.23 -19.60
N VAL A 76 36.31 -24.53 -20.60
CA VAL A 76 37.56 -25.25 -20.38
C VAL A 76 38.56 -24.28 -19.74
N ALA A 77 39.11 -24.70 -18.61
CA ALA A 77 40.05 -23.92 -17.85
C ALA A 77 41.29 -24.75 -17.44
N LYS A 78 42.42 -24.09 -17.26
CA LYS A 78 43.62 -24.70 -16.69
C LYS A 78 43.84 -24.22 -15.27
N ILE A 79 44.12 -25.15 -14.36
CA ILE A 79 44.49 -24.84 -12.99
C ILE A 79 45.92 -24.30 -12.98
N ILE A 80 46.08 -23.07 -12.50
CA ILE A 80 47.37 -22.39 -12.35
C ILE A 80 47.90 -22.53 -10.93
N LEU A 81 47.01 -22.46 -9.94
CA LEU A 81 47.35 -22.58 -8.53
C LEU A 81 46.26 -23.35 -7.80
N ASN A 82 46.65 -24.32 -6.97
CA ASN A 82 45.72 -25.11 -6.15
C ASN A 82 46.29 -25.21 -4.73
N MET A 83 45.70 -24.50 -3.80
CA MET A 83 46.17 -24.40 -2.41
C MET A 83 45.08 -24.94 -1.46
N THR A 84 45.51 -25.67 -0.43
CA THR A 84 44.60 -26.12 0.63
C THR A 84 44.64 -25.10 1.75
N SER A 85 43.49 -24.59 2.11
CA SER A 85 43.28 -23.70 3.24
C SER A 85 43.29 -24.48 4.56
N PRO A 86 43.62 -23.89 5.71
CA PRO A 86 43.61 -24.57 7.02
C PRO A 86 42.27 -25.18 7.36
N ASN A 87 41.17 -24.67 6.81
CA ASN A 87 39.78 -25.12 7.04
C ASN A 87 39.38 -26.29 6.11
N GLY A 88 40.30 -26.88 5.34
CA GLY A 88 40.00 -27.98 4.41
C GLY A 88 39.41 -27.54 3.06
N THR A 89 39.08 -26.28 2.86
CA THR A 89 38.66 -25.73 1.57
C THR A 89 39.83 -25.61 0.61
N ARG A 90 39.56 -25.78 -0.69
CA ARG A 90 40.57 -25.59 -1.73
C ARG A 90 40.39 -24.25 -2.43
N ARG A 91 41.41 -23.42 -2.38
CA ARG A 91 41.49 -22.16 -3.12
C ARG A 91 42.23 -22.40 -4.43
N VAL A 92 41.54 -22.17 -5.53
CA VAL A 92 42.08 -22.47 -6.87
C VAL A 92 42.08 -21.23 -7.73
N LYS A 93 43.18 -21.05 -8.48
CA LYS A 93 43.24 -20.04 -9.54
C LYS A 93 43.21 -20.75 -10.88
N PHE A 94 42.25 -20.41 -11.70
CA PHE A 94 42.11 -20.91 -13.06
C PHE A 94 42.52 -19.85 -14.07
N GLN A 95 43.02 -20.31 -15.22
CA GLN A 95 43.08 -19.57 -16.47
C GLN A 95 42.01 -20.16 -17.38
N THR A 96 40.97 -19.42 -17.68
CA THR A 96 39.89 -19.81 -18.59
C THR A 96 40.37 -19.70 -20.04
N ILE A 97 39.99 -20.64 -20.89
CA ILE A 97 40.56 -20.80 -22.24
C ILE A 97 39.52 -20.63 -23.32
N VAL A 98 38.50 -21.51 -23.34
CA VAL A 98 37.51 -21.57 -24.42
C VAL A 98 36.15 -22.05 -23.92
N ARG A 99 35.08 -21.60 -24.57
CA ARG A 99 33.72 -22.13 -24.37
C ARG A 99 33.66 -23.58 -24.86
N CYS A 100 32.85 -24.40 -24.18
CA CYS A 100 32.57 -25.76 -24.61
C CYS A 100 31.10 -26.08 -24.46
N LYS A 101 30.58 -26.89 -25.38
CA LYS A 101 29.24 -27.48 -25.29
C LYS A 101 29.36 -28.78 -24.54
N ILE A 102 28.59 -28.96 -23.50
CA ILE A 102 28.51 -30.14 -22.67
C ILE A 102 27.60 -31.17 -23.35
N ASN A 103 28.13 -32.36 -23.67
CA ASN A 103 27.35 -33.46 -24.25
C ASN A 103 26.77 -34.37 -23.15
N SER A 104 27.61 -34.75 -22.19
CA SER A 104 27.18 -35.58 -21.05
C SER A 104 28.06 -35.34 -19.82
N ILE A 105 27.49 -35.65 -18.65
CA ILE A 105 28.18 -35.57 -17.36
C ILE A 105 28.08 -36.92 -16.70
N ASP A 106 29.19 -37.55 -16.39
CA ASP A 106 29.27 -38.83 -15.69
C ASP A 106 29.76 -38.62 -14.25
N ASN A 107 28.88 -38.98 -13.30
CA ASN A 107 29.13 -38.88 -11.87
C ASN A 107 29.35 -40.26 -11.20
N THR A 108 29.50 -41.36 -11.98
CA THR A 108 29.51 -42.74 -11.45
C THR A 108 30.78 -43.08 -10.70
N SER A 109 31.89 -42.44 -10.96
CA SER A 109 33.22 -42.68 -10.32
C SER A 109 33.49 -41.83 -9.05
N GLY A 110 32.47 -41.11 -8.54
CA GLY A 110 32.64 -40.24 -7.40
C GLY A 110 33.43 -38.96 -7.67
N SER A 111 33.81 -38.70 -8.93
CA SER A 111 34.28 -37.43 -9.47
C SER A 111 33.49 -37.16 -10.77
N CYS A 112 33.12 -35.91 -10.98
CA CYS A 112 32.40 -35.46 -12.17
C CYS A 112 33.35 -35.51 -13.38
N LEU A 113 33.05 -36.33 -14.42
CA LEU A 113 33.70 -36.32 -15.71
C LEU A 113 32.77 -35.75 -16.77
N VAL A 114 33.23 -34.79 -17.54
CA VAL A 114 32.44 -34.09 -18.54
C VAL A 114 32.93 -34.43 -19.93
N ASP A 115 32.04 -34.95 -20.77
CA ASP A 115 32.25 -35.08 -22.20
C ASP A 115 31.79 -33.77 -22.89
N PHE A 116 32.61 -33.18 -23.70
CA PHE A 116 32.36 -31.87 -24.28
C PHE A 116 32.98 -31.72 -25.67
N VAL A 117 32.46 -30.76 -26.41
CA VAL A 117 33.03 -30.28 -27.67
C VAL A 117 33.34 -28.78 -27.53
N THR A 118 34.52 -28.35 -27.98
CA THR A 118 34.88 -26.94 -27.98
C THR A 118 33.96 -26.13 -28.89
N LEU A 119 33.53 -25.00 -28.41
CA LEU A 119 32.64 -24.06 -29.13
C LEU A 119 33.52 -22.89 -29.63
N PRO A 120 33.91 -22.90 -30.93
CA PRO A 120 34.57 -21.74 -31.50
C PRO A 120 33.61 -20.56 -31.62
N SER A 121 34.08 -19.37 -31.35
CA SER A 121 33.28 -18.16 -31.57
C SER A 121 33.05 -17.95 -33.06
N THR A 122 31.84 -17.62 -33.44
CA THR A 122 31.45 -17.32 -34.82
C THR A 122 31.45 -15.80 -35.04
N SER A 123 31.81 -15.34 -36.22
CA SER A 123 31.72 -13.94 -36.60
C SER A 123 30.88 -13.79 -37.87
N SER A 124 29.84 -12.99 -37.78
CA SER A 124 28.89 -12.79 -38.91
C SER A 124 29.28 -11.63 -39.83
N ASP A 125 30.00 -10.62 -39.31
CA ASP A 125 30.30 -9.40 -40.07
C ASP A 125 31.54 -8.69 -39.47
N THR A 126 32.65 -8.75 -40.17
CA THR A 126 33.93 -8.14 -39.74
C THR A 126 33.86 -6.61 -39.76
N MET A 127 33.24 -5.99 -40.77
CA MET A 127 33.11 -4.53 -40.85
C MET A 127 32.26 -3.97 -39.71
N LYS A 128 31.17 -4.69 -39.36
CA LYS A 128 30.34 -4.32 -38.21
C LYS A 128 31.12 -4.47 -36.89
N ASN A 129 31.96 -5.48 -36.77
CA ASN A 129 32.77 -5.68 -35.57
C ASN A 129 33.78 -4.54 -35.42
N ASP A 130 34.45 -4.11 -36.49
CA ASP A 130 35.40 -2.99 -36.48
C ASP A 130 34.69 -1.70 -36.03
N ALA A 131 33.56 -1.37 -36.66
CA ALA A 131 32.78 -0.17 -36.33
C ALA A 131 32.27 -0.18 -34.88
N THR A 132 31.75 -1.32 -34.42
CA THR A 132 31.21 -1.45 -33.04
C THR A 132 32.35 -1.37 -32.02
N TYR A 133 33.49 -1.96 -32.33
CA TYR A 133 34.67 -1.91 -31.45
C TYR A 133 35.24 -0.50 -31.32
N ASP A 134 35.28 0.26 -32.42
CA ASP A 134 35.72 1.66 -32.39
C ASP A 134 34.77 2.53 -31.52
N LEU A 135 33.47 2.27 -31.56
CA LEU A 135 32.50 2.92 -30.66
C LEU A 135 32.75 2.54 -29.21
N ILE A 136 33.01 1.27 -28.93
CA ILE A 136 33.36 0.80 -27.56
C ILE A 136 34.63 1.49 -27.07
N LYS A 137 35.70 1.53 -27.89
CA LYS A 137 36.95 2.24 -27.56
C LYS A 137 36.71 3.70 -27.20
N LYS A 138 35.94 4.39 -28.06
CA LYS A 138 35.61 5.79 -27.86
C LYS A 138 34.88 5.98 -26.53
N PHE A 139 33.86 5.15 -26.27
CA PHE A 139 33.09 5.18 -25.01
C PHE A 139 33.99 4.97 -23.78
N LEU A 140 34.88 3.96 -23.82
CA LEU A 140 35.80 3.66 -22.72
C LEU A 140 36.78 4.80 -22.44
N THR A 141 37.23 5.49 -23.50
CA THR A 141 38.12 6.64 -23.38
C THR A 141 37.41 7.86 -22.84
N GLU A 142 36.22 8.20 -23.35
CA GLU A 142 35.43 9.34 -22.92
C GLU A 142 35.01 9.23 -21.43
N ASN A 143 34.77 8.01 -20.95
CA ASN A 143 34.41 7.73 -19.56
C ASN A 143 35.57 7.38 -18.63
N ASN A 144 36.84 7.49 -19.09
CA ASN A 144 38.07 7.15 -18.36
C ASN A 144 38.13 5.70 -17.86
N ILE A 145 37.34 4.79 -18.40
CA ILE A 145 37.33 3.36 -18.04
C ILE A 145 38.60 2.68 -18.53
N ASP A 146 39.15 3.09 -19.68
CA ASP A 146 40.40 2.61 -20.23
C ASP A 146 41.61 2.80 -19.29
N SER A 147 41.60 3.86 -18.50
CA SER A 147 42.66 4.13 -17.51
C SER A 147 42.61 3.17 -16.32
N VAL A 148 41.42 2.72 -15.94
CA VAL A 148 41.22 1.72 -14.88
C VAL A 148 41.65 0.35 -15.38
N LEU A 149 41.24 -0.04 -16.58
CA LEU A 149 41.59 -1.32 -17.19
C LEU A 149 43.11 -1.44 -17.39
N LYS A 150 43.80 -0.37 -17.77
CA LYS A 150 45.28 -0.34 -17.88
C LYS A 150 45.98 -0.56 -16.54
N LYS A 151 45.44 -0.05 -15.42
CA LYS A 151 45.99 -0.32 -14.08
C LYS A 151 45.91 -1.80 -13.72
N ASP A 152 44.88 -2.49 -14.20
CA ASP A 152 44.65 -3.92 -14.00
C ASP A 152 45.43 -4.77 -15.04
N GLY A 153 46.29 -4.15 -15.85
CA GLY A 153 47.14 -4.83 -16.83
C GLY A 153 46.46 -5.15 -18.16
N ILE A 154 45.27 -4.61 -18.40
CA ILE A 154 44.49 -4.84 -19.62
C ILE A 154 44.72 -3.69 -20.59
N ASN A 155 45.36 -4.01 -21.72
CA ASN A 155 45.58 -3.05 -22.79
C ASN A 155 44.62 -3.28 -23.96
N ILE A 156 43.59 -2.47 -24.05
CA ILE A 156 42.55 -2.54 -25.10
C ILE A 156 43.14 -2.23 -26.50
N ASN A 157 44.22 -1.52 -26.56
CA ASN A 157 44.89 -1.18 -27.83
C ASN A 157 45.85 -2.27 -28.32
N ASN A 158 45.89 -3.44 -27.67
CA ASN A 158 46.74 -4.54 -28.12
C ASN A 158 46.13 -5.16 -29.40
N THR A 159 46.81 -4.96 -30.51
CA THR A 159 46.42 -5.44 -31.85
C THR A 159 46.53 -6.96 -32.03
N GLU A 160 47.10 -7.68 -31.05
CA GLU A 160 47.23 -9.14 -31.07
C GLU A 160 45.97 -9.87 -30.53
N LEU A 161 45.05 -9.17 -29.89
CA LEU A 161 43.84 -9.76 -29.34
C LEU A 161 42.70 -9.80 -30.38
N SER A 162 42.01 -10.92 -30.46
CA SER A 162 40.84 -11.06 -31.31
C SER A 162 39.61 -10.37 -30.67
N TYR A 163 38.58 -10.03 -31.46
CA TYR A 163 37.36 -9.37 -30.97
C TYR A 163 36.61 -10.19 -29.93
N ASP A 164 36.64 -11.54 -30.02
CA ASP A 164 36.04 -12.40 -29.03
C ASP A 164 36.78 -12.35 -27.69
N GLU A 165 38.13 -12.34 -27.70
CA GLU A 165 38.94 -12.20 -26.49
C GLU A 165 38.73 -10.84 -25.82
N ILE A 166 38.68 -9.78 -26.62
CA ILE A 166 38.45 -8.43 -26.12
C ILE A 166 37.06 -8.33 -25.46
N SER A 167 36.01 -8.87 -26.11
CA SER A 167 34.68 -8.85 -25.55
C SER A 167 34.61 -9.61 -24.21
N ASP A 168 35.22 -10.77 -24.11
CA ASP A 168 35.23 -11.60 -22.91
C ASP A 168 36.06 -10.97 -21.77
N ILE A 169 37.18 -10.33 -22.08
CA ILE A 169 37.99 -9.61 -21.10
C ILE A 169 37.28 -8.38 -20.58
N LEU A 170 36.64 -7.59 -21.43
CA LEU A 170 35.89 -6.40 -21.01
C LEU A 170 34.69 -6.78 -20.13
N VAL A 171 33.87 -7.73 -20.56
CA VAL A 171 32.70 -8.18 -19.78
C VAL A 171 33.08 -8.77 -18.42
N HIS A 172 34.20 -9.48 -18.34
CA HIS A 172 34.72 -10.02 -17.08
C HIS A 172 35.01 -8.91 -16.06
N ASN A 173 35.67 -7.82 -16.52
CA ASN A 173 36.18 -6.74 -15.67
C ASN A 173 35.14 -5.61 -15.42
N LEU A 174 34.03 -5.60 -16.15
CA LEU A 174 32.93 -4.70 -15.88
C LEU A 174 32.05 -5.20 -14.74
N ASP A 175 31.50 -4.27 -13.97
CA ASP A 175 30.58 -4.57 -12.86
C ASP A 175 29.17 -4.86 -13.39
N LEU A 176 29.05 -5.98 -14.10
CA LEU A 176 27.80 -6.47 -14.64
C LEU A 176 27.22 -7.57 -13.75
N ASN A 177 25.88 -7.60 -13.64
CA ASN A 177 25.21 -8.63 -12.88
C ASN A 177 25.40 -10.04 -13.50
N ARG A 178 25.12 -11.08 -12.70
CA ARG A 178 25.31 -12.49 -13.09
C ARG A 178 24.54 -12.85 -14.35
N ASP A 179 23.29 -12.44 -14.47
CA ASP A 179 22.42 -12.78 -15.59
C ASP A 179 22.90 -12.13 -16.90
N THR A 180 23.42 -10.93 -16.82
CA THR A 180 24.05 -10.25 -17.96
C THR A 180 25.31 -11.00 -18.37
N LYS A 181 26.23 -11.37 -17.44
CA LYS A 181 27.42 -12.16 -17.75
C LYS A 181 27.10 -13.53 -18.34
N LEU A 182 26.03 -14.19 -17.89
CA LEU A 182 25.52 -15.42 -18.48
C LEU A 182 25.10 -15.25 -19.93
N ARG A 183 24.44 -14.15 -20.29
CA ARG A 183 24.05 -13.86 -21.67
C ARG A 183 25.27 -13.84 -22.61
N TYR A 184 26.39 -13.26 -22.17
CA TYR A 184 27.65 -13.26 -22.94
C TYR A 184 28.31 -14.64 -23.02
N LEU A 185 28.21 -15.45 -21.99
CA LEU A 185 28.74 -16.80 -22.00
C LEU A 185 27.98 -17.68 -23.00
N LEU A 186 26.65 -17.58 -23.04
CA LEU A 186 25.79 -18.39 -23.88
C LEU A 186 25.77 -17.96 -25.37
N GLU A 187 26.22 -16.75 -25.66
CA GLU A 187 26.28 -16.21 -27.03
C GLU A 187 27.59 -16.56 -27.70
N ASP A 188 27.53 -17.30 -28.82
CA ASP A 188 28.71 -17.70 -29.59
C ASP A 188 29.09 -16.70 -30.69
N ASN A 189 28.18 -15.82 -31.10
CA ASN A 189 28.38 -14.83 -32.15
C ASN A 189 29.06 -13.56 -31.58
N VAL A 190 30.30 -13.30 -32.04
CA VAL A 190 31.12 -12.16 -31.62
C VAL A 190 30.45 -10.81 -31.94
N THR A 191 29.83 -10.69 -33.11
CA THR A 191 29.12 -9.46 -33.52
C THR A 191 28.01 -9.10 -32.57
N THR A 192 27.23 -10.12 -32.15
CA THR A 192 26.17 -9.96 -31.18
C THR A 192 26.70 -9.58 -29.81
N ARG A 193 27.77 -10.23 -29.35
CA ARG A 193 28.44 -9.91 -28.07
C ARG A 193 28.95 -8.47 -28.00
N LEU A 194 29.59 -8.00 -29.07
CA LEU A 194 30.06 -6.61 -29.14
C LEU A 194 28.91 -5.61 -29.13
N THR A 195 27.81 -5.95 -29.81
CA THR A 195 26.59 -5.12 -29.78
C THR A 195 26.01 -5.05 -28.38
N TYR A 196 25.88 -6.19 -27.69
CA TYR A 196 25.42 -6.23 -26.30
C TYR A 196 26.34 -5.40 -25.39
N LEU A 197 27.65 -5.51 -25.57
CA LEU A 197 28.64 -4.77 -24.76
C LEU A 197 28.46 -3.26 -24.90
N LEU A 198 28.26 -2.78 -26.12
CA LEU A 198 28.01 -1.37 -26.37
C LEU A 198 26.69 -0.90 -25.69
N GLU A 199 25.64 -1.68 -25.85
CA GLU A 199 24.35 -1.39 -25.20
C GLU A 199 24.43 -1.37 -23.66
N ASP A 200 25.12 -2.35 -23.07
CA ASP A 200 25.26 -2.46 -21.61
C ASP A 200 26.13 -1.34 -21.03
N LEU A 201 27.18 -0.93 -21.76
CA LEU A 201 28.00 0.23 -21.39
C LEU A 201 27.17 1.53 -21.36
N TYR A 202 26.36 1.77 -22.37
CA TYR A 202 25.48 2.95 -22.37
C TYR A 202 24.41 2.90 -21.28
N LYS A 203 23.83 1.73 -21.02
CA LYS A 203 22.88 1.56 -19.92
C LYS A 203 23.53 1.87 -18.57
N GLU A 204 24.71 1.33 -18.32
CA GLU A 204 25.44 1.57 -17.06
C GLU A 204 25.78 3.06 -16.87
N GLN A 205 26.16 3.74 -17.95
CA GLN A 205 26.39 5.19 -17.90
C GLN A 205 25.09 5.95 -17.55
N MET A 206 23.98 5.61 -18.20
CA MET A 206 22.69 6.23 -17.90
C MET A 206 22.27 6.02 -16.43
N PHE A 207 22.51 4.81 -15.89
CA PHE A 207 22.23 4.53 -14.48
C PHE A 207 23.10 5.37 -13.55
N LYS A 208 24.42 5.49 -13.82
CA LYS A 208 25.32 6.33 -13.03
C LYS A 208 24.94 7.82 -13.10
N GLU A 209 24.58 8.31 -14.28
CA GLU A 209 24.09 9.68 -14.43
C GLU A 209 22.78 9.93 -13.67
N LEU A 210 21.87 8.94 -13.67
CA LEU A 210 20.63 9.00 -12.92
C LEU A 210 20.88 8.97 -11.39
N GLU A 211 21.80 8.10 -10.94
CA GLU A 211 22.21 8.00 -9.54
C GLU A 211 22.84 9.31 -9.05
N ILE A 212 23.73 9.91 -9.86
CA ILE A 212 24.30 11.23 -9.56
C ILE A 212 23.22 12.32 -9.52
N LYS A 213 22.22 12.27 -10.42
CA LYS A 213 21.08 13.21 -10.39
C LYS A 213 20.25 13.02 -9.13
N ILE A 214 19.91 11.78 -8.78
CA ILE A 214 19.16 11.44 -7.57
C ILE A 214 19.95 11.88 -6.32
N ASP A 215 21.23 11.58 -6.24
CA ASP A 215 22.10 12.01 -5.13
C ASP A 215 22.18 13.54 -5.02
N ASN A 216 22.25 14.23 -6.15
CA ASN A 216 22.25 15.69 -6.17
C ASN A 216 20.87 16.25 -5.77
N GLU A 217 19.76 15.63 -6.18
CA GLU A 217 18.41 16.01 -5.75
C GLU A 217 18.22 15.71 -4.26
N VAL A 218 18.67 14.56 -3.76
CA VAL A 218 18.63 14.22 -2.33
C VAL A 218 19.49 15.20 -1.51
N LYS A 219 20.73 15.50 -1.96
CA LYS A 219 21.58 16.53 -1.32
C LYS A 219 20.94 17.92 -1.38
N ARG A 220 20.26 18.24 -2.49
CA ARG A 220 19.53 19.50 -2.65
C ARG A 220 18.32 19.56 -1.73
N SER A 221 17.56 18.48 -1.64
CA SER A 221 16.43 18.33 -0.72
C SER A 221 16.86 18.37 0.74
N ILE A 222 17.99 17.74 1.12
CA ILE A 222 18.56 17.83 2.47
C ILE A 222 19.05 19.25 2.76
N ASN A 223 19.71 19.91 1.81
CA ASN A 223 20.12 21.31 1.95
C ASN A 223 18.93 22.26 1.95
N GLU A 224 17.88 21.98 1.17
CA GLU A 224 16.63 22.74 1.20
C GLU A 224 15.90 22.54 2.52
N SER A 225 15.86 21.32 3.05
CA SER A 225 15.27 21.03 4.37
C SER A 225 16.06 21.68 5.52
N GLN A 226 17.40 21.68 5.46
CA GLN A 226 18.23 22.39 6.43
C GLN A 226 18.12 23.91 6.27
N LYS A 227 18.02 24.40 5.03
CA LYS A 227 17.80 25.81 4.72
C LYS A 227 16.37 26.22 5.09
N GLU A 228 15.39 25.34 4.88
CA GLU A 228 14.01 25.54 5.29
C GLU A 228 13.88 25.50 6.83
N TYR A 229 14.58 24.60 7.51
CA TYR A 229 14.68 24.61 8.97
C TYR A 229 15.34 25.90 9.49
N TYR A 230 16.47 26.31 8.91
CA TYR A 230 17.14 27.57 9.26
C TYR A 230 16.29 28.81 8.93
N LEU A 231 15.63 28.79 7.76
CA LEU A 231 14.68 29.85 7.37
C LEU A 231 13.44 29.85 8.26
N ARG A 232 12.98 28.66 8.68
CA ARG A 232 11.86 28.48 9.60
C ARG A 232 12.21 29.00 11.00
N GLU A 233 13.41 28.72 11.51
CA GLU A 233 13.91 29.30 12.77
C GLU A 233 14.13 30.82 12.65
N LYS A 234 14.64 31.26 11.52
CA LYS A 234 14.82 32.71 11.24
C LYS A 234 13.48 33.41 10.99
N MET A 235 12.53 32.75 10.29
CA MET A 235 11.15 33.24 10.19
C MET A 235 10.45 33.23 11.54
N LYS A 236 10.66 32.23 12.38
CA LYS A 236 10.12 32.18 13.73
C LYS A 236 10.63 33.32 14.59
N ALA A 237 11.94 33.62 14.52
CA ALA A 237 12.51 34.78 15.17
C ALA A 237 11.97 36.14 14.61
N ILE A 238 11.78 36.21 13.28
CA ILE A 238 11.20 37.35 12.62
C ILE A 238 9.68 37.45 12.87
N GLN A 239 8.97 36.32 12.94
CA GLN A 239 7.55 36.23 13.22
C GLN A 239 7.25 36.51 14.70
N GLU A 240 8.15 36.13 15.61
CA GLU A 240 8.13 36.57 17.01
C GLU A 240 8.34 38.09 17.12
N GLU A 241 9.15 38.69 16.24
CA GLU A 241 9.33 40.15 16.16
C GLU A 241 8.19 40.87 15.42
N LEU A 242 7.55 40.26 14.41
CA LEU A 242 6.56 40.90 13.52
C LEU A 242 5.09 40.64 13.87
N GLY A 243 4.77 40.02 15.01
CA GLY A 243 3.38 39.96 15.50
C GLY A 243 2.60 38.69 15.17
N GLU A 244 3.26 37.52 14.91
CA GLU A 244 2.55 36.24 14.93
C GLU A 244 2.02 35.88 16.34
N LYS A 245 2.63 36.42 17.39
CA LYS A 245 2.02 36.43 18.72
C LYS A 245 0.61 37.01 18.69
N ALA A 246 0.42 38.13 17.98
CA ALA A 246 -0.89 38.75 17.87
C ALA A 246 -1.90 37.91 17.09
N LYS A 247 -1.48 37.22 15.99
CA LYS A 247 -2.38 36.32 15.23
C LYS A 247 -2.77 35.08 16.05
N ARG A 248 -1.79 34.50 16.77
CA ARG A 248 -2.05 33.35 17.62
C ARG A 248 -2.88 33.74 18.85
N GLU A 249 -2.65 34.88 19.44
CA GLU A 249 -3.50 35.42 20.51
C GLU A 249 -4.93 35.65 20.02
N THR A 250 -5.11 36.22 18.83
CA THR A 250 -6.43 36.40 18.20
C THR A 250 -7.11 35.05 17.97
N GLU A 251 -6.40 34.07 17.44
CA GLU A 251 -6.91 32.70 17.24
C GLU A 251 -7.31 32.04 18.56
N ILE A 252 -6.49 32.16 19.59
CA ILE A 252 -6.77 31.63 20.93
C ILE A 252 -8.02 32.31 21.52
N ASP A 253 -8.17 33.61 21.34
CA ASP A 253 -9.35 34.31 21.82
C ASP A 253 -10.61 33.94 21.04
N GLU A 254 -10.50 33.67 19.74
CA GLU A 254 -11.60 33.11 18.93
C GLU A 254 -12.02 31.74 19.42
N ILE A 255 -11.06 30.83 19.69
CA ILE A 255 -11.36 29.49 20.22
C ILE A 255 -12.03 29.63 21.59
N ARG A 256 -11.49 30.48 22.47
CA ARG A 256 -12.06 30.75 23.80
C ARG A 256 -13.51 31.23 23.71
N LYS A 257 -13.78 32.12 22.75
CA LYS A 257 -15.13 32.59 22.48
C LYS A 257 -16.04 31.50 21.98
N LYS A 258 -15.58 30.69 21.01
CA LYS A 258 -16.35 29.55 20.47
C LYS A 258 -16.65 28.50 21.54
N ILE A 259 -15.71 28.19 22.45
CA ILE A 259 -15.95 27.28 23.58
C ILE A 259 -17.12 27.78 24.43
N LYS A 260 -17.16 29.08 24.76
CA LYS A 260 -18.25 29.66 25.55
C LYS A 260 -19.59 29.69 24.80
N GLU A 261 -19.55 29.89 23.47
CA GLU A 261 -20.75 29.95 22.61
C GLU A 261 -21.29 28.57 22.25
N ALA A 262 -20.48 27.50 22.36
CA ALA A 262 -20.88 26.13 22.01
C ALA A 262 -21.95 25.54 22.95
N GLY A 263 -22.19 26.13 24.10
CA GLY A 263 -23.24 25.70 25.05
C GLY A 263 -22.94 24.35 25.71
N MET A 264 -21.67 24.08 25.96
CA MET A 264 -21.22 22.86 26.64
C MET A 264 -21.67 22.82 28.11
N PRO A 265 -21.86 21.62 28.70
CA PRO A 265 -21.97 21.46 30.15
C PRO A 265 -20.74 22.06 30.85
N LYS A 266 -20.90 22.64 32.03
CA LYS A 266 -19.81 23.33 32.76
C LYS A 266 -18.54 22.48 32.93
N SER A 267 -18.69 21.21 33.27
CA SER A 267 -17.55 20.30 33.44
C SER A 267 -16.75 20.11 32.14
N ILE A 268 -17.43 20.06 31.01
CA ILE A 268 -16.84 19.88 29.69
C ILE A 268 -16.21 21.20 29.20
N GLU A 269 -16.87 22.33 29.46
CA GLU A 269 -16.31 23.66 29.20
C GLU A 269 -14.99 23.89 29.97
N GLU A 270 -14.95 23.51 31.26
CA GLU A 270 -13.72 23.59 32.06
C GLU A 270 -12.60 22.72 31.51
N LYS A 271 -12.93 21.51 31.03
CA LYS A 271 -11.97 20.62 30.36
C LYS A 271 -11.49 21.22 29.04
N ALA A 272 -12.38 21.74 28.20
CA ALA A 272 -12.02 22.42 26.96
C ALA A 272 -11.12 23.62 27.21
N MET A 273 -11.38 24.39 28.28
CA MET A 273 -10.52 25.51 28.68
C MET A 273 -9.14 25.03 29.18
N THR A 274 -9.08 23.90 29.84
CA THR A 274 -7.83 23.29 30.30
C THR A 274 -6.99 22.85 29.09
N GLU A 275 -7.60 22.18 28.12
CA GLU A 275 -6.93 21.77 26.88
C GLU A 275 -6.50 22.99 26.05
N LEU A 276 -7.31 24.06 26.04
CA LEU A 276 -6.93 25.33 25.41
C LEU A 276 -5.69 25.94 26.08
N ASN A 277 -5.62 25.96 27.41
CA ASN A 277 -4.45 26.43 28.13
C ASN A 277 -3.21 25.59 27.84
N ARG A 278 -3.38 24.28 27.68
CA ARG A 278 -2.33 23.37 27.22
C ARG A 278 -1.88 23.69 25.79
N TYR A 279 -2.81 23.93 24.88
CA TYR A 279 -2.54 24.39 23.52
C TYR A 279 -1.74 25.71 23.50
N VAL A 280 -2.09 26.66 24.36
CA VAL A 280 -1.41 27.96 24.50
C VAL A 280 0.04 27.80 24.96
N SER A 281 0.29 26.88 25.91
CA SER A 281 1.62 26.64 26.48
C SER A 281 2.57 25.89 25.54
N MET A 282 2.04 25.23 24.48
CA MET A 282 2.85 24.46 23.55
C MET A 282 3.41 25.32 22.41
N PRO A 283 4.62 25.02 21.90
CA PRO A 283 5.10 25.61 20.65
C PRO A 283 4.17 25.29 19.48
N GLY A 284 3.85 26.27 18.64
CA GLY A 284 2.95 26.07 17.49
C GLY A 284 3.44 25.03 16.47
N SER A 285 4.74 24.75 16.43
CA SER A 285 5.37 23.75 15.58
C SER A 285 5.32 22.31 16.14
N SER A 286 4.79 22.11 17.36
CA SER A 286 4.66 20.77 17.93
C SER A 286 3.58 19.96 17.23
N PRO A 287 3.83 18.70 16.83
CA PRO A 287 2.79 17.80 16.32
C PRO A 287 1.61 17.62 17.27
N GLU A 288 1.86 17.67 18.58
CA GLU A 288 0.83 17.56 19.62
C GLU A 288 -0.13 18.76 19.59
N SER A 289 0.34 19.96 19.22
CA SER A 289 -0.52 21.13 19.11
C SER A 289 -1.63 20.93 18.08
N GLY A 290 -1.31 20.27 16.94
CA GLY A 290 -2.29 19.91 15.91
C GLY A 290 -3.33 18.88 16.39
N VAL A 291 -2.94 17.96 17.27
CA VAL A 291 -3.87 16.97 17.86
C VAL A 291 -4.83 17.65 18.82
N ILE A 292 -4.31 18.50 19.73
CA ILE A 292 -5.14 19.26 20.67
C ILE A 292 -6.07 20.22 19.93
N ARG A 293 -5.59 20.87 18.88
CA ARG A 293 -6.42 21.75 18.06
C ARG A 293 -7.61 21.02 17.45
N LYS A 294 -7.37 19.88 16.79
CA LYS A 294 -8.43 19.05 16.22
C LYS A 294 -9.43 18.58 17.28
N TYR A 295 -8.94 18.24 18.47
CA TYR A 295 -9.81 17.85 19.58
C TYR A 295 -10.69 19.00 20.05
N LEU A 296 -10.13 20.20 20.22
CA LEU A 296 -10.89 21.40 20.56
C LEU A 296 -11.92 21.77 19.49
N ASP A 297 -11.53 21.72 18.20
CA ASP A 297 -12.45 21.96 17.10
C ASP A 297 -13.62 20.96 17.13
N PHE A 298 -13.32 19.68 17.36
CA PHE A 298 -14.36 18.64 17.48
C PHE A 298 -15.29 18.90 18.66
N MET A 299 -14.77 19.28 19.84
CA MET A 299 -15.60 19.64 21.00
C MET A 299 -16.51 20.86 20.72
N ILE A 300 -15.98 21.86 20.00
CA ILE A 300 -16.72 23.07 19.62
C ILE A 300 -17.83 22.75 18.60
N ASP A 301 -17.53 21.88 17.63
CA ASP A 301 -18.45 21.52 16.55
C ASP A 301 -19.60 20.62 17.00
N LEU A 302 -19.48 19.94 18.15
CA LEU A 302 -20.54 19.13 18.70
C LEU A 302 -21.73 20.02 19.14
N PRO A 303 -22.97 19.68 18.74
CA PRO A 303 -24.16 20.45 19.09
C PRO A 303 -24.63 20.13 20.53
N TRP A 304 -24.01 20.73 21.52
CA TRP A 304 -24.33 20.47 22.94
C TRP A 304 -25.72 20.91 23.34
N SER A 305 -26.13 22.11 22.96
CA SER A 305 -27.40 22.74 23.35
C SER A 305 -28.25 23.16 22.16
N LYS A 306 -27.73 23.13 20.95
CA LYS A 306 -28.41 23.60 19.75
C LYS A 306 -29.48 22.59 19.32
N GLN A 307 -30.77 22.98 19.37
CA GLN A 307 -31.89 22.15 19.00
C GLN A 307 -32.65 22.71 17.81
N SER A 308 -33.21 21.80 16.98
CA SER A 308 -34.28 22.15 16.04
C SER A 308 -35.61 22.21 16.77
N VAL A 309 -36.50 23.10 16.32
CA VAL A 309 -37.87 23.13 16.83
C VAL A 309 -38.64 22.00 16.18
N ASP A 310 -39.12 21.05 17.00
CA ASP A 310 -39.90 19.90 16.54
C ASP A 310 -41.27 20.33 16.05
N SER A 311 -41.71 19.75 14.94
CA SER A 311 -43.13 19.82 14.53
C SER A 311 -43.93 18.77 15.29
N GLU A 312 -44.97 19.21 15.99
CA GLU A 312 -45.88 18.32 16.76
C GLU A 312 -47.19 18.01 16.02
N ASP A 313 -47.31 18.43 14.75
CA ASP A 313 -48.51 18.20 13.96
C ASP A 313 -48.42 16.85 13.20
N ILE A 314 -49.24 15.88 13.71
CA ILE A 314 -49.30 14.54 13.11
C ILE A 314 -49.96 14.55 11.72
N ASN A 315 -50.81 15.55 11.40
CA ASN A 315 -51.44 15.66 10.09
C ASN A 315 -50.40 16.10 9.04
N LEU A 316 -49.45 16.97 9.43
CA LEU A 316 -48.32 17.32 8.56
C LEU A 316 -47.44 16.09 8.32
N ALA A 317 -47.22 15.29 9.35
CA ALA A 317 -46.43 14.05 9.19
C ALA A 317 -47.12 13.08 8.22
N LYS A 318 -48.43 12.89 8.33
CA LYS A 318 -49.22 12.07 7.41
C LYS A 318 -49.16 12.62 5.99
N ALA A 319 -49.38 13.91 5.81
CA ALA A 319 -49.35 14.54 4.50
C ALA A 319 -47.97 14.41 3.82
N GLU A 320 -46.87 14.53 4.60
CA GLU A 320 -45.50 14.36 4.08
C GLU A 320 -45.21 12.91 3.67
N LEU A 321 -45.62 11.93 4.47
CA LEU A 321 -45.50 10.51 4.15
C LEU A 321 -46.32 10.13 2.91
N ASP A 322 -47.53 10.64 2.78
CA ASP A 322 -48.39 10.36 1.63
C ASP A 322 -47.87 11.02 0.35
N ARG A 323 -47.28 12.19 0.48
CA ARG A 323 -46.69 12.91 -0.64
C ARG A 323 -45.44 12.21 -1.20
N GLU A 324 -44.60 11.71 -0.34
CA GLU A 324 -43.29 11.17 -0.72
C GLU A 324 -43.32 9.65 -1.02
N HIS A 325 -44.36 8.93 -0.52
CA HIS A 325 -44.43 7.48 -0.64
C HIS A 325 -45.81 7.03 -1.10
N TYR A 326 -45.87 6.31 -2.20
CA TYR A 326 -47.08 5.68 -2.71
C TYR A 326 -47.31 4.33 -2.02
N GLY A 327 -48.57 4.03 -1.63
CA GLY A 327 -48.88 2.79 -0.92
C GLY A 327 -48.32 2.74 0.49
N LEU A 328 -48.01 1.54 0.97
CA LEU A 328 -47.44 1.28 2.30
C LEU A 328 -48.37 1.78 3.45
N ASP A 329 -49.67 1.73 3.29
CA ASP A 329 -50.63 2.34 4.22
C ASP A 329 -50.46 1.80 5.65
N MET A 330 -50.30 0.49 5.84
CA MET A 330 -50.04 -0.14 7.13
C MET A 330 -48.73 0.34 7.77
N VAL A 331 -47.68 0.48 6.95
CA VAL A 331 -46.37 0.96 7.41
C VAL A 331 -46.48 2.43 7.85
N LYS A 332 -47.13 3.25 7.05
CA LYS A 332 -47.35 4.67 7.38
C LYS A 332 -48.21 4.82 8.66
N GLU A 333 -49.26 4.05 8.79
CA GLU A 333 -50.12 4.05 9.98
C GLU A 333 -49.28 3.70 11.23
N ARG A 334 -48.47 2.64 11.17
CA ARG A 334 -47.61 2.25 12.28
C ARG A 334 -46.57 3.32 12.63
N ILE A 335 -45.98 3.96 11.62
CA ILE A 335 -45.09 5.10 11.83
C ILE A 335 -45.83 6.27 12.51
N LEU A 336 -47.03 6.60 12.06
CA LEU A 336 -47.83 7.67 12.65
C LEU A 336 -48.24 7.36 14.10
N GLU A 337 -48.62 6.12 14.42
CA GLU A 337 -48.85 5.69 15.80
C GLU A 337 -47.61 5.90 16.68
N TYR A 338 -46.45 5.48 16.21
CA TYR A 338 -45.19 5.66 16.92
C TYR A 338 -44.85 7.15 17.14
N LEU A 339 -45.08 8.00 16.13
CA LEU A 339 -44.88 9.44 16.22
C LEU A 339 -45.90 10.09 17.15
N ALA A 340 -47.16 9.62 17.18
CA ALA A 340 -48.19 10.10 18.09
C ALA A 340 -47.80 9.86 19.56
N VAL A 341 -47.26 8.67 19.89
CA VAL A 341 -46.75 8.37 21.23
C VAL A 341 -45.64 9.34 21.63
N LYS A 342 -44.69 9.61 20.70
CA LYS A 342 -43.61 10.58 20.92
C LYS A 342 -44.17 11.99 21.21
N ILE A 343 -45.10 12.46 20.40
CA ILE A 343 -45.71 13.80 20.53
C ILE A 343 -46.46 13.91 21.86
N MET A 344 -47.28 12.91 22.22
CA MET A 344 -48.05 12.91 23.46
C MET A 344 -47.20 12.82 24.73
N SER A 345 -46.11 12.06 24.68
CA SER A 345 -45.20 11.87 25.83
C SER A 345 -44.17 13.00 25.99
N HIS A 346 -43.99 13.84 24.98
CA HIS A 346 -42.88 14.82 24.88
C HIS A 346 -41.49 14.23 25.14
N LYS A 347 -41.35 12.92 24.96
CA LYS A 347 -40.09 12.15 25.12
C LYS A 347 -39.91 11.18 23.95
N ASN A 348 -38.69 10.82 23.67
CA ASN A 348 -38.44 9.73 22.73
C ASN A 348 -38.99 8.42 23.34
N PRO A 349 -39.67 7.57 22.55
CA PRO A 349 -40.08 6.24 22.99
C PRO A 349 -38.89 5.40 23.45
N GLN A 350 -39.13 4.46 24.36
CA GLN A 350 -38.07 3.55 24.86
C GLN A 350 -37.58 2.58 23.78
N THR A 351 -38.49 2.18 22.89
CA THR A 351 -38.17 1.35 21.74
C THR A 351 -37.79 2.22 20.55
N ILE A 352 -36.98 1.67 19.65
CA ILE A 352 -36.47 2.38 18.48
C ILE A 352 -37.15 1.83 17.23
N LEU A 353 -37.69 2.70 16.39
CA LEU A 353 -38.34 2.32 15.15
C LEU A 353 -37.35 1.62 14.21
N CYS A 354 -37.64 0.39 13.84
CA CYS A 354 -36.84 -0.41 12.92
C CYS A 354 -37.63 -0.82 11.68
N LEU A 355 -37.21 -0.34 10.52
CA LEU A 355 -37.82 -0.68 9.25
C LEU A 355 -37.11 -1.92 8.66
N VAL A 356 -37.82 -3.05 8.61
CA VAL A 356 -37.28 -4.34 8.13
C VAL A 356 -37.94 -4.70 6.79
N GLY A 357 -37.14 -5.10 5.81
CA GLY A 357 -37.69 -5.55 4.52
C GLY A 357 -36.61 -5.61 3.42
N PRO A 358 -36.95 -6.09 2.23
CA PRO A 358 -36.00 -6.30 1.15
C PRO A 358 -35.36 -4.98 0.71
N PRO A 359 -34.20 -5.05 0.04
CA PRO A 359 -33.54 -3.87 -0.50
C PRO A 359 -34.41 -3.20 -1.57
N GLY A 360 -34.35 -1.86 -1.65
CA GLY A 360 -35.05 -1.09 -2.67
C GLY A 360 -36.52 -0.72 -2.35
N VAL A 361 -37.06 -1.12 -1.21
CA VAL A 361 -38.47 -0.77 -0.82
C VAL A 361 -38.61 0.64 -0.22
N GLY A 362 -37.54 1.40 -0.11
CA GLY A 362 -37.62 2.81 0.32
C GLY A 362 -37.44 3.05 1.83
N LYS A 363 -36.88 2.11 2.59
CA LYS A 363 -36.65 2.26 4.06
C LYS A 363 -35.91 3.54 4.42
N THR A 364 -34.82 3.83 3.72
CA THR A 364 -33.99 5.05 3.94
C THR A 364 -34.77 6.33 3.57
N SER A 365 -35.62 6.28 2.52
CA SER A 365 -36.44 7.44 2.15
C SER A 365 -37.56 7.68 3.14
N LEU A 366 -38.19 6.62 3.70
CA LEU A 366 -39.17 6.74 4.79
C LEU A 366 -38.55 7.45 6.00
N ALA A 367 -37.36 7.04 6.44
CA ALA A 367 -36.68 7.70 7.55
C ALA A 367 -36.38 9.19 7.26
N LYS A 368 -36.03 9.52 6.02
CA LYS A 368 -35.84 10.91 5.61
C LYS A 368 -37.13 11.72 5.61
N SER A 369 -38.25 11.13 5.18
CA SER A 369 -39.57 11.76 5.23
C SER A 369 -40.04 11.99 6.67
N ILE A 370 -39.76 11.05 7.58
CA ILE A 370 -40.00 11.24 9.02
C ILE A 370 -39.24 12.43 9.55
N ALA A 371 -37.92 12.55 9.21
CA ALA A 371 -37.13 13.69 9.65
C ALA A 371 -37.69 15.01 9.16
N LYS A 372 -38.15 15.06 7.91
CA LYS A 372 -38.75 16.23 7.29
C LYS A 372 -40.11 16.58 7.94
N ALA A 373 -40.92 15.57 8.22
CA ALA A 373 -42.20 15.72 8.92
C ALA A 373 -42.01 16.28 10.33
N LEU A 374 -40.99 15.87 11.05
CA LEU A 374 -40.67 16.35 12.39
C LEU A 374 -39.85 17.67 12.39
N ASN A 375 -39.52 18.22 11.24
CA ASN A 375 -38.64 19.38 11.08
C ASN A 375 -37.29 19.22 11.77
N LYS A 376 -36.71 18.01 11.69
CA LYS A 376 -35.43 17.64 12.30
C LYS A 376 -34.30 17.50 11.24
N SER A 377 -33.07 17.79 11.64
CA SER A 377 -31.90 17.43 10.85
C SER A 377 -31.87 15.92 10.63
N PHE A 378 -31.45 15.48 9.45
CA PHE A 378 -31.34 14.07 9.10
C PHE A 378 -29.88 13.66 8.93
N VAL A 379 -29.48 12.61 9.64
CA VAL A 379 -28.17 11.98 9.50
C VAL A 379 -28.33 10.52 9.20
N LYS A 380 -27.58 10.03 8.24
CA LYS A 380 -27.51 8.60 7.90
C LYS A 380 -26.13 8.06 8.24
N GLN A 381 -26.08 6.98 9.00
CA GLN A 381 -24.88 6.24 9.30
C GLN A 381 -25.05 4.78 8.90
N ALA A 382 -24.24 4.32 7.93
CA ALA A 382 -24.24 2.92 7.55
C ALA A 382 -23.45 2.10 8.59
N LEU A 383 -24.05 1.03 9.09
CA LEU A 383 -23.43 0.08 10.02
C LEU A 383 -23.04 -1.24 9.34
N GLY A 384 -23.41 -1.41 8.07
CA GLY A 384 -23.02 -2.58 7.29
C GLY A 384 -21.49 -2.68 7.16
N GLY A 385 -20.95 -3.82 7.60
CA GLY A 385 -19.50 -4.08 7.56
C GLY A 385 -18.71 -3.56 8.77
N VAL A 386 -19.36 -2.93 9.75
CA VAL A 386 -18.73 -2.55 11.02
C VAL A 386 -18.40 -3.82 11.80
N LYS A 387 -17.15 -3.95 12.23
CA LYS A 387 -16.61 -5.12 12.95
C LYS A 387 -15.94 -4.76 14.26
N ASP A 388 -15.53 -3.51 14.41
CA ASP A 388 -14.78 -3.02 15.56
C ASP A 388 -15.61 -2.02 16.36
N GLU A 389 -15.64 -2.18 17.67
CA GLU A 389 -16.28 -1.26 18.60
C GLU A 389 -15.76 0.17 18.45
N SER A 390 -14.49 0.33 18.12
CA SER A 390 -13.86 1.63 17.94
C SER A 390 -14.44 2.44 16.77
N GLU A 391 -15.09 1.79 15.81
CA GLU A 391 -15.82 2.50 14.76
C GLU A 391 -17.07 3.23 15.33
N ILE A 392 -17.69 2.70 16.37
CA ILE A 392 -18.87 3.28 17.04
C ILE A 392 -18.44 4.31 18.10
N ARG A 393 -17.50 3.92 18.98
CA ARG A 393 -17.03 4.69 20.14
C ARG A 393 -15.77 5.52 19.89
N GLY A 394 -15.17 5.45 18.69
CA GLY A 394 -13.93 6.16 18.40
C GLY A 394 -12.68 5.50 18.99
N HIS A 395 -11.54 6.03 18.62
CA HIS A 395 -10.22 5.60 19.10
C HIS A 395 -9.73 6.54 20.19
N ARG A 396 -8.98 6.02 21.16
CA ARG A 396 -8.34 6.88 22.17
C ARG A 396 -7.42 7.90 21.49
N ARG A 397 -7.57 9.17 21.84
CA ARG A 397 -6.86 10.31 21.23
C ARG A 397 -5.32 10.23 21.32
N THR A 398 -4.80 9.35 22.19
CA THR A 398 -3.35 9.11 22.33
C THR A 398 -2.73 8.36 21.15
N TYR A 399 -3.55 7.74 20.29
CA TYR A 399 -3.05 7.04 19.11
C TYR A 399 -2.91 8.01 17.92
N LEU A 400 -1.82 7.87 17.18
CA LEU A 400 -1.63 8.63 15.95
C LEU A 400 -2.73 8.28 14.93
N GLY A 401 -3.45 9.29 14.45
CA GLY A 401 -4.56 9.08 13.54
C GLY A 401 -5.90 8.73 14.20
N ALA A 402 -6.02 8.87 15.53
CA ALA A 402 -7.28 8.67 16.23
C ALA A 402 -8.41 9.53 15.65
N LEU A 403 -9.58 8.92 15.54
CA LEU A 403 -10.81 9.56 15.04
C LEU A 403 -11.95 9.32 16.03
N PRO A 404 -12.87 10.29 16.18
CA PRO A 404 -14.10 10.08 16.93
C PRO A 404 -14.97 9.00 16.32
N GLY A 405 -15.85 8.41 17.12
CA GLY A 405 -16.79 7.39 16.68
C GLY A 405 -17.82 7.93 15.68
N ARG A 406 -18.38 7.03 14.90
CA ARG A 406 -19.37 7.34 13.85
C ARG A 406 -20.61 8.05 14.39
N ILE A 407 -20.99 7.77 15.64
CA ILE A 407 -22.15 8.40 16.27
C ILE A 407 -21.89 9.89 16.49
N LEU A 408 -20.80 10.25 17.15
CA LEU A 408 -20.47 11.66 17.39
C LEU A 408 -20.10 12.41 16.10
N GLN A 409 -19.45 11.76 15.14
CA GLN A 409 -19.25 12.35 13.81
C GLN A 409 -20.58 12.67 13.12
N GLY A 410 -21.58 11.79 13.29
CA GLY A 410 -22.93 12.02 12.83
C GLY A 410 -23.58 13.21 13.52
N MET A 411 -23.39 13.39 14.83
CA MET A 411 -23.91 14.53 15.57
C MET A 411 -23.32 15.87 15.10
N VAL A 412 -22.02 15.90 14.83
CA VAL A 412 -21.37 17.09 14.22
C VAL A 412 -22.01 17.42 12.86
N LYS A 413 -22.22 16.40 12.01
CA LYS A 413 -22.89 16.59 10.70
C LYS A 413 -24.31 17.07 10.82
N ALA A 414 -25.03 16.65 11.86
CA ALA A 414 -26.40 17.07 12.12
C ALA A 414 -26.47 18.56 12.49
N GLY A 415 -25.50 19.07 13.23
CA GLY A 415 -25.46 20.45 13.73
C GLY A 415 -26.54 20.77 14.76
N THR A 416 -27.32 19.78 15.20
CA THR A 416 -28.35 19.87 16.25
C THR A 416 -28.28 18.64 17.15
N ASN A 417 -28.64 18.75 18.43
CA ASN A 417 -28.57 17.67 19.39
C ASN A 417 -29.82 16.74 19.38
N ASN A 418 -30.84 17.10 18.58
CA ASN A 418 -32.08 16.33 18.46
C ASN A 418 -32.37 15.86 17.01
N PRO A 419 -31.39 15.39 16.22
CA PRO A 419 -31.64 14.97 14.85
C PRO A 419 -32.41 13.67 14.76
N VAL A 420 -32.92 13.36 13.58
CA VAL A 420 -33.24 11.99 13.19
C VAL A 420 -31.97 11.30 12.72
N PHE A 421 -31.59 10.26 13.41
CA PHE A 421 -30.37 9.52 13.17
C PHE A 421 -30.69 8.13 12.63
N LEU A 422 -30.46 7.92 11.34
CA LEU A 422 -30.68 6.65 10.68
C LEU A 422 -29.47 5.74 10.81
N LEU A 423 -29.66 4.61 11.44
CA LEU A 423 -28.72 3.49 11.55
C LEU A 423 -29.06 2.48 10.45
N ASP A 424 -28.35 2.56 9.33
CA ASP A 424 -28.67 1.76 8.15
C ASP A 424 -27.93 0.42 8.17
N GLU A 425 -28.63 -0.66 7.81
CA GLU A 425 -28.09 -2.02 7.69
C GLU A 425 -27.55 -2.60 9.01
N ILE A 426 -28.32 -2.50 10.11
CA ILE A 426 -27.91 -3.05 11.42
C ILE A 426 -27.78 -4.58 11.41
N ASP A 427 -28.45 -5.26 10.49
CA ASP A 427 -28.38 -6.71 10.28
C ASP A 427 -27.07 -7.20 9.66
N LYS A 428 -26.22 -6.27 9.20
CA LYS A 428 -24.93 -6.57 8.60
C LYS A 428 -23.73 -6.25 9.51
N MET A 429 -23.99 -5.92 10.77
CA MET A 429 -22.92 -5.82 11.77
C MET A 429 -22.44 -7.22 12.13
N SER A 430 -21.15 -7.37 12.35
CA SER A 430 -20.54 -8.64 12.77
C SER A 430 -19.51 -8.37 13.87
N SER A 431 -19.44 -9.27 14.86
CA SER A 431 -18.39 -9.23 15.87
C SER A 431 -17.12 -9.89 15.33
N ASP A 432 -15.95 -9.33 15.64
CA ASP A 432 -14.65 -9.89 15.36
C ASP A 432 -13.81 -9.96 16.66
N TYR A 433 -12.64 -10.58 16.61
CA TYR A 433 -11.71 -10.69 17.74
C TYR A 433 -11.29 -9.35 18.36
N LYS A 434 -11.58 -8.22 17.71
CA LYS A 434 -11.20 -6.86 18.13
C LYS A 434 -12.25 -6.09 18.94
N GLY A 435 -13.43 -6.64 19.13
CA GLY A 435 -14.48 -6.00 19.88
C GLY A 435 -15.88 -6.42 19.43
N ASP A 436 -16.87 -6.03 20.22
CA ASP A 436 -18.29 -6.28 19.92
C ASP A 436 -19.02 -4.94 19.66
N PRO A 437 -19.21 -4.56 18.38
CA PRO A 437 -19.95 -3.34 18.03
C PRO A 437 -21.40 -3.39 18.51
N THR A 438 -21.97 -4.60 18.73
CA THR A 438 -23.33 -4.77 19.28
C THR A 438 -23.42 -4.19 20.67
N SER A 439 -22.42 -4.43 21.52
CA SER A 439 -22.36 -3.90 22.89
C SER A 439 -22.34 -2.37 22.89
N ALA A 440 -21.53 -1.75 22.02
CA ALA A 440 -21.50 -0.29 21.86
C ALA A 440 -22.87 0.26 21.39
N MET A 441 -23.51 -0.44 20.46
CA MET A 441 -24.84 -0.04 19.96
C MET A 441 -25.91 -0.18 21.02
N LEU A 442 -25.84 -1.15 21.91
CA LEU A 442 -26.78 -1.27 23.04
C LEU A 442 -26.75 -0.02 23.92
N GLU A 443 -25.56 0.53 24.22
CA GLU A 443 -25.45 1.78 24.98
C GLU A 443 -26.05 2.97 24.24
N VAL A 444 -25.84 3.07 22.92
CA VAL A 444 -26.42 4.13 22.09
C VAL A 444 -27.95 4.07 22.05
N LEU A 445 -28.50 2.85 21.97
CA LEU A 445 -29.92 2.62 21.78
C LEU A 445 -30.71 2.48 23.09
N ASP A 446 -30.03 2.36 24.22
CA ASP A 446 -30.67 2.30 25.54
C ASP A 446 -31.01 3.70 26.03
N SER A 447 -32.30 3.99 26.22
CA SER A 447 -32.77 5.29 26.68
C SER A 447 -32.29 5.68 28.09
N GLU A 448 -31.87 4.70 28.93
CA GLU A 448 -31.32 4.96 30.25
C GLU A 448 -29.80 5.25 30.22
N GLN A 449 -29.08 4.64 29.26
CA GLN A 449 -27.64 4.73 29.15
C GLN A 449 -27.19 5.80 28.16
N ASN A 450 -27.93 6.04 27.08
CA ASN A 450 -27.53 6.93 25.98
C ASN A 450 -27.32 8.40 26.40
N LYS A 451 -27.86 8.80 27.53
CA LYS A 451 -27.62 10.12 28.15
C LYS A 451 -26.16 10.31 28.57
N TYR A 452 -25.47 9.21 28.84
CA TYR A 452 -24.07 9.20 29.29
C TYR A 452 -23.17 8.49 28.28
N PHE A 453 -23.53 8.51 26.99
CA PHE A 453 -22.75 7.86 25.96
C PHE A 453 -21.30 8.34 25.98
N SER A 454 -20.35 7.40 26.08
CA SER A 454 -18.93 7.68 26.17
C SER A 454 -18.19 7.29 24.90
N ASP A 455 -17.70 8.30 24.20
CA ASP A 455 -16.80 8.12 23.06
C ASP A 455 -15.33 8.17 23.53
N HIS A 456 -14.49 7.25 23.06
CA HIS A 456 -13.10 7.15 23.49
C HIS A 456 -12.22 8.32 23.02
N TYR A 457 -12.62 9.00 21.92
CA TYR A 457 -11.92 10.18 21.43
C TYR A 457 -12.30 11.43 22.23
N LEU A 458 -13.60 11.57 22.53
CA LEU A 458 -14.10 12.70 23.31
C LEU A 458 -13.72 12.59 24.79
N GLU A 459 -13.66 11.36 25.34
CA GLU A 459 -13.37 11.04 26.75
C GLU A 459 -14.32 11.71 27.76
N GLU A 460 -15.44 12.27 27.27
CA GLU A 460 -16.49 12.88 28.07
C GLU A 460 -17.86 12.32 27.68
N PRO A 461 -18.81 12.26 28.62
CA PRO A 461 -20.16 11.80 28.29
C PRO A 461 -20.86 12.81 27.37
N TYR A 462 -21.53 12.29 26.35
CA TYR A 462 -22.37 13.07 25.45
C TYR A 462 -23.82 12.59 25.53
N ASP A 463 -24.77 13.52 25.69
CA ASP A 463 -26.18 13.22 25.84
C ASP A 463 -26.87 12.96 24.49
N LEU A 464 -27.19 11.71 24.20
CA LEU A 464 -27.93 11.27 23.02
C LEU A 464 -29.44 11.11 23.25
N SER A 465 -29.99 11.44 24.43
CA SER A 465 -31.39 11.19 24.79
C SER A 465 -32.40 11.94 23.90
N ASN A 466 -31.98 13.07 23.31
CA ASN A 466 -32.80 13.86 22.40
C ASN A 466 -32.72 13.38 20.95
N VAL A 467 -31.84 12.48 20.63
CA VAL A 467 -31.67 11.93 19.28
C VAL A 467 -32.79 10.97 18.96
N PHE A 468 -33.43 11.14 17.81
CA PHE A 468 -34.46 10.23 17.34
C PHE A 468 -33.84 9.16 16.44
N PHE A 469 -33.51 8.01 17.01
CA PHE A 469 -32.92 6.91 16.28
C PHE A 469 -33.97 6.16 15.44
N ILE A 470 -33.63 5.86 14.22
CA ILE A 470 -34.34 4.94 13.33
C ILE A 470 -33.35 3.90 12.84
N ALA A 471 -33.70 2.64 12.84
CA ALA A 471 -32.88 1.57 12.31
C ALA A 471 -33.46 1.01 11.00
N THR A 472 -32.61 0.46 10.14
CA THR A 472 -33.04 -0.34 9.00
C THR A 472 -32.35 -1.68 8.99
N ALA A 473 -33.06 -2.70 8.53
CA ALA A 473 -32.50 -4.04 8.30
C ALA A 473 -33.11 -4.65 7.03
N ASN A 474 -32.41 -5.60 6.41
CA ASN A 474 -32.99 -6.38 5.33
C ASN A 474 -33.60 -7.68 5.86
N TYR A 475 -32.98 -8.29 6.86
CA TYR A 475 -33.40 -9.56 7.45
C TYR A 475 -33.48 -9.43 8.97
N LEU A 476 -34.66 -9.74 9.51
CA LEU A 476 -34.90 -9.66 10.95
C LEU A 476 -34.03 -10.62 11.76
N ASP A 477 -33.83 -11.83 11.25
CA ASP A 477 -33.12 -12.88 11.95
C ASP A 477 -31.62 -12.59 12.10
N ASN A 478 -31.07 -11.74 11.24
CA ASN A 478 -29.67 -11.34 11.29
C ASN A 478 -29.40 -10.19 12.29
N ILE A 479 -30.44 -9.59 12.84
CA ILE A 479 -30.26 -8.58 13.90
C ILE A 479 -29.88 -9.30 15.19
N PRO A 480 -28.79 -8.91 15.85
CA PRO A 480 -28.41 -9.48 17.15
C PRO A 480 -29.56 -9.44 18.15
N ALA A 481 -29.85 -10.57 18.83
CA ALA A 481 -30.96 -10.70 19.74
C ALA A 481 -31.04 -9.59 20.80
N PRO A 482 -29.96 -9.16 21.47
CA PRO A 482 -30.00 -8.08 22.44
C PRO A 482 -30.46 -6.73 21.86
N LEU A 483 -30.20 -6.45 20.58
CA LEU A 483 -30.69 -5.25 19.91
C LEU A 483 -32.16 -5.39 19.54
N ARG A 484 -32.59 -6.58 19.13
CA ARG A 484 -33.97 -6.84 18.69
C ARG A 484 -34.99 -6.51 19.76
N ASP A 485 -34.67 -6.80 21.01
CA ASP A 485 -35.57 -6.51 22.16
C ASP A 485 -35.81 -5.01 22.40
N ARG A 486 -35.01 -4.15 21.80
CA ARG A 486 -35.10 -2.69 21.90
C ARG A 486 -35.73 -2.05 20.67
N LEU A 487 -36.14 -2.85 19.69
CA LEU A 487 -36.63 -2.38 18.41
C LEU A 487 -38.15 -2.55 18.30
N GLU A 488 -38.83 -1.50 17.88
CA GLU A 488 -40.19 -1.55 17.37
C GLU A 488 -40.14 -1.88 15.88
N ILE A 489 -40.46 -3.12 15.55
CA ILE A 489 -40.27 -3.65 14.20
C ILE A 489 -41.48 -3.29 13.34
N VAL A 490 -41.21 -2.63 12.21
CA VAL A 490 -42.15 -2.34 11.15
C VAL A 490 -41.71 -3.03 9.88
N GLU A 491 -42.46 -4.05 9.47
CA GLU A 491 -42.12 -4.80 8.25
C GLU A 491 -42.59 -4.03 7.01
N VAL A 492 -41.63 -3.77 6.12
CA VAL A 492 -41.85 -3.12 4.83
C VAL A 492 -41.80 -4.17 3.74
N SER A 493 -42.97 -4.56 3.24
CA SER A 493 -43.08 -5.56 2.18
C SER A 493 -42.60 -5.03 0.84
N SER A 494 -42.30 -5.95 -0.09
CA SER A 494 -42.04 -5.59 -1.48
C SER A 494 -43.31 -5.07 -2.15
N TYR A 495 -43.13 -4.13 -3.08
CA TYR A 495 -44.24 -3.57 -3.86
C TYR A 495 -44.78 -4.56 -4.91
N THR A 496 -46.07 -4.52 -5.14
CA THR A 496 -46.73 -5.14 -6.29
C THR A 496 -46.30 -4.47 -7.60
N GLU A 497 -46.53 -5.09 -8.75
CA GLU A 497 -46.24 -4.50 -10.06
C GLU A 497 -46.97 -3.17 -10.28
N TYR A 498 -48.21 -3.09 -9.84
CA TYR A 498 -49.04 -1.87 -9.93
C TYR A 498 -48.43 -0.74 -9.08
N GLU A 499 -48.06 -1.02 -7.85
CA GLU A 499 -47.41 -0.03 -6.97
C GLU A 499 -46.08 0.43 -7.54
N LYS A 500 -45.26 -0.47 -8.09
CA LYS A 500 -43.98 -0.12 -8.75
C LYS A 500 -44.20 0.82 -9.94
N PHE A 501 -45.26 0.57 -10.72
CA PHE A 501 -45.61 1.44 -11.83
C PHE A 501 -46.01 2.84 -11.35
N GLU A 502 -46.85 2.93 -10.33
CA GLU A 502 -47.26 4.22 -9.76
C GLU A 502 -46.10 4.99 -9.12
N ILE A 503 -45.20 4.28 -8.41
CA ILE A 503 -43.97 4.86 -7.85
C ILE A 503 -43.08 5.38 -8.96
N ALA A 504 -42.89 4.61 -10.02
CA ALA A 504 -42.07 5.02 -11.17
C ALA A 504 -42.63 6.29 -11.81
N LYS A 505 -43.96 6.34 -12.03
CA LYS A 505 -44.62 7.46 -12.65
C LYS A 505 -44.61 8.73 -11.80
N ARG A 506 -44.93 8.61 -10.49
CA ARG A 506 -45.11 9.77 -9.61
C ARG A 506 -43.80 10.33 -9.07
N HIS A 507 -42.82 9.47 -8.82
CA HIS A 507 -41.58 9.85 -8.13
C HIS A 507 -40.31 9.66 -8.96
N LEU A 508 -40.09 8.46 -9.59
CA LEU A 508 -38.82 8.17 -10.21
C LEU A 508 -38.65 8.93 -11.53
N LEU A 509 -39.71 9.02 -12.35
CA LEU A 509 -39.63 9.70 -13.64
C LEU A 509 -39.27 11.18 -13.45
N LYS A 510 -39.99 11.89 -12.58
CA LYS A 510 -39.72 13.30 -12.25
C LYS A 510 -38.30 13.51 -11.77
N LYS A 511 -37.82 12.65 -10.87
CA LYS A 511 -36.47 12.71 -10.34
C LYS A 511 -35.42 12.47 -11.41
N GLN A 512 -35.66 11.52 -12.33
CA GLN A 512 -34.74 11.24 -13.42
C GLN A 512 -34.73 12.34 -14.47
N LEU A 513 -35.86 12.93 -14.79
CA LEU A 513 -35.93 14.10 -15.67
C LEU A 513 -35.07 15.24 -15.14
N LEU A 514 -35.26 15.62 -13.87
CA LEU A 514 -34.48 16.68 -13.23
C LEU A 514 -32.98 16.35 -13.20
N ASN A 515 -32.62 15.11 -12.87
CA ASN A 515 -31.21 14.68 -12.82
C ASN A 515 -30.51 14.72 -14.20
N ASN A 516 -31.29 14.56 -15.26
CA ASN A 516 -30.77 14.62 -16.64
C ASN A 516 -30.99 16.00 -17.31
N GLY A 517 -31.38 17.02 -16.53
CA GLY A 517 -31.57 18.38 -17.03
C GLY A 517 -32.75 18.55 -17.99
N LEU A 518 -33.73 17.63 -17.90
CA LEU A 518 -34.98 17.69 -18.68
C LEU A 518 -36.09 18.28 -17.80
N ASP A 519 -36.87 19.17 -18.37
CA ASP A 519 -38.06 19.75 -17.71
C ASP A 519 -39.32 18.92 -18.04
N GLU A 520 -40.31 18.97 -17.17
CA GLU A 520 -41.62 18.29 -17.38
C GLU A 520 -42.32 18.73 -18.71
N ALA A 521 -41.93 19.86 -19.28
CA ALA A 521 -42.44 20.35 -20.57
C ALA A 521 -42.05 19.48 -21.81
N TYR A 522 -41.13 18.54 -21.63
CA TYR A 522 -40.64 17.66 -22.70
C TYR A 522 -41.35 16.28 -22.73
N PHE A 523 -42.31 16.03 -21.83
CA PHE A 523 -43.03 14.76 -21.76
C PHE A 523 -44.53 14.91 -21.63
#